data_7738c82748dc9e10e33f74308b2342f0
#
_entry.id   7738c82748dc9e10e33f74308b2342f0
#
_cell.length_a   1.000
_cell.length_b   1.000
_cell.length_c   1.000
_cell.angle_alpha   90.00
_cell.angle_beta   90.00
_cell.angle_gamma   90.00
#
_symmetry.space_group_name_H-M   'P 1'
#
loop_
_entity.id
_entity.type
_entity.pdbx_description
1 polymer ?
#
loop_
_entity_poly.entity_id
_entity_poly.type
_entity_poly.pdbx_seq_one_letter_code
_entity_poly.pdbx_strand_id
1 'polypeptide(L)'
;ATPSNTVYPGNPNGYESPETTHYSVVDQWGNAVSVTTTINLSYGNGCIVEGAGFFLNNEMDDFSAKPGVPNAFGLIGNEANAIAPGTRPLSSMTPTIVMKDNKPFLVVGSPGGSTIITTTMQTILNVINFEMDIKEAVCAPRFHSQWLPDVIQIEPRGLSQDVLSNLRLRGHKIIYRGGYIGESNGIMITSEGLFGGGDCRGETSAIGY
;
A
#
# COMPACT_ATOMS: atom_id res chain seq x y z
N ALA A 1 22.96 27.51 9.20
CA ALA A 1 22.55 26.60 8.10
C ALA A 1 23.63 25.55 7.92
N THR A 2 23.26 24.28 7.91
CA THR A 2 24.20 23.19 7.63
C THR A 2 24.47 23.17 6.12
N PRO A 3 25.73 23.16 5.67
CA PRO A 3 26.02 23.09 4.24
C PRO A 3 25.45 21.83 3.59
N SER A 4 24.80 21.93 2.44
CA SER A 4 24.12 20.83 1.77
C SER A 4 25.02 19.61 1.50
N ASN A 5 26.31 19.81 1.31
CA ASN A 5 27.29 18.75 1.12
C ASN A 5 27.65 17.96 2.41
N THR A 6 27.18 18.43 3.58
CA THR A 6 27.37 17.74 4.87
C THR A 6 26.08 17.10 5.37
N VAL A 7 24.98 17.27 4.65
CA VAL A 7 23.70 16.62 4.93
C VAL A 7 23.66 15.35 4.09
N TYR A 8 23.79 14.22 4.76
CA TYR A 8 23.58 12.90 4.14
C TYR A 8 22.19 12.44 4.50
N PRO A 9 21.44 11.80 3.56
CA PRO A 9 20.28 11.03 3.95
C PRO A 9 20.77 10.04 5.00
N GLY A 10 20.16 10.06 6.17
CA GLY A 10 20.37 9.02 7.17
C GLY A 10 20.23 7.67 6.47
N ASN A 11 20.87 6.62 6.97
CA ASN A 11 20.62 5.28 6.45
C ASN A 11 19.16 4.92 6.80
N PRO A 12 18.18 5.07 5.89
CA PRO A 12 16.83 4.61 6.15
C PRO A 12 16.91 3.09 6.11
N ASN A 13 17.20 2.47 7.24
CA ASN A 13 16.98 1.05 7.40
C ASN A 13 15.50 0.82 7.10
N GLY A 14 15.19 0.54 5.85
CA GLY A 14 14.03 -0.17 5.36
C GLY A 14 12.67 0.06 6.01
N TYR A 15 12.47 1.16 6.71
CA TYR A 15 11.18 1.53 7.29
C TYR A 15 10.45 2.36 6.23
N GLU A 16 9.69 1.68 5.38
CA GLU A 16 8.58 2.33 4.70
C GLU A 16 7.55 2.62 5.79
N SER A 17 7.53 3.85 6.27
CA SER A 17 6.42 4.33 7.09
C SER A 17 5.19 4.40 6.18
N PRO A 18 4.02 3.88 6.59
CA PRO A 18 2.80 3.91 5.77
C PRO A 18 2.15 5.29 5.87
N GLU A 19 2.76 6.29 5.22
CA GLU A 19 2.32 7.69 5.28
C GLU A 19 1.10 7.99 4.38
N THR A 20 0.66 6.99 3.64
CA THR A 20 -0.57 7.00 2.85
C THR A 20 -1.74 6.63 3.76
N THR A 21 -2.90 7.19 3.51
CA THR A 21 -4.14 6.83 4.22
C THR A 21 -5.13 6.22 3.25
N HIS A 22 -5.84 5.19 3.70
CA HIS A 22 -6.95 4.60 2.98
C HIS A 22 -8.22 4.59 3.82
N TYR A 23 -9.36 4.93 3.19
CA TYR A 23 -10.67 4.74 3.78
C TYR A 23 -11.70 4.29 2.73
N SER A 24 -12.64 3.47 3.18
CA SER A 24 -13.77 2.97 2.43
C SER A 24 -15.07 3.45 3.06
N VAL A 25 -16.05 3.85 2.26
CA VAL A 25 -17.37 4.27 2.72
C VAL A 25 -18.45 3.61 1.88
N VAL A 26 -19.48 3.10 2.53
CA VAL A 26 -20.71 2.61 1.86
C VAL A 26 -21.89 3.20 2.59
N ASP A 27 -22.79 3.84 1.85
CA ASP A 27 -24.00 4.43 2.41
C ASP A 27 -25.20 3.47 2.40
N GLN A 28 -26.30 3.89 3.02
CA GLN A 28 -27.55 3.11 3.10
C GLN A 28 -28.22 2.84 1.73
N TRP A 29 -27.83 3.57 0.68
CA TRP A 29 -28.36 3.38 -0.67
C TRP A 29 -27.46 2.48 -1.53
N GLY A 30 -26.33 2.02 -0.99
CA GLY A 30 -25.36 1.18 -1.69
C GLY A 30 -24.36 1.97 -2.54
N ASN A 31 -24.27 3.29 -2.40
CA ASN A 31 -23.17 4.04 -2.99
C ASN A 31 -21.88 3.69 -2.26
N ALA A 32 -20.82 3.43 -3.01
CA ALA A 32 -19.53 2.99 -2.49
C ALA A 32 -18.42 3.92 -2.92
N VAL A 33 -17.54 4.24 -1.98
CA VAL A 33 -16.34 5.08 -2.21
C VAL A 33 -15.12 4.39 -1.62
N SER A 34 -14.05 4.31 -2.40
CA SER A 34 -12.74 3.80 -2.01
C SER A 34 -11.71 4.89 -2.26
N VAL A 35 -11.05 5.38 -1.23
CA VAL A 35 -10.10 6.49 -1.34
C VAL A 35 -8.77 6.11 -0.73
N THR A 36 -7.71 6.24 -1.51
CA THR A 36 -6.33 6.23 -1.02
C THR A 36 -5.73 7.60 -1.31
N THR A 37 -5.22 8.27 -0.28
CA THR A 37 -4.66 9.62 -0.38
C THR A 37 -3.31 9.69 0.32
N THR A 38 -2.41 10.52 -0.20
CA THR A 38 -1.04 10.63 0.32
C THR A 38 -0.45 11.99 0.02
N ILE A 39 0.59 12.35 0.74
CA ILE A 39 1.55 13.40 0.40
C ILE A 39 2.92 12.81 0.08
N ASN A 40 2.96 11.50 -0.22
CA ASN A 40 4.07 10.60 -0.51
C ASN A 40 4.85 10.20 0.76
N LEU A 41 5.70 11.05 1.34
CA LEU A 41 6.40 10.77 2.61
C LEU A 41 5.69 11.42 3.81
N SER A 42 5.98 10.97 5.05
CA SER A 42 5.33 11.36 6.33
C SER A 42 5.07 12.85 6.47
N TYR A 43 6.03 13.65 6.04
CA TYR A 43 5.97 15.10 6.11
C TYR A 43 6.10 15.72 4.71
N GLY A 44 5.79 14.95 3.66
CA GLY A 44 5.95 15.37 2.29
C GLY A 44 7.39 15.83 2.01
N ASN A 45 7.54 17.08 1.53
CA ASN A 45 8.85 17.69 1.34
C ASN A 45 9.42 18.40 2.59
N GLY A 46 8.78 18.28 3.74
CA GLY A 46 9.18 18.91 5.00
C GLY A 46 8.82 20.40 5.12
N CYS A 47 8.14 20.99 4.14
CA CYS A 47 7.71 22.38 4.17
C CYS A 47 6.29 22.51 4.70
N ILE A 48 6.07 23.38 5.67
CA ILE A 48 4.74 23.77 6.16
C ILE A 48 4.34 25.07 5.51
N VAL A 49 3.09 25.14 5.03
CA VAL A 49 2.52 26.37 4.50
C VAL A 49 2.17 27.30 5.66
N GLU A 50 2.88 28.42 5.77
CA GLU A 50 2.65 29.41 6.81
C GLU A 50 1.21 29.96 6.74
N GLY A 51 0.54 30.04 7.88
CA GLY A 51 -0.84 30.49 7.99
C GLY A 51 -1.92 29.47 7.62
N ALA A 52 -1.56 28.35 6.94
CA ALA A 52 -2.48 27.28 6.59
C ALA A 52 -2.27 26.01 7.41
N GLY A 53 -1.03 25.76 7.92
CA GLY A 53 -0.73 24.69 8.87
C GLY A 53 -0.70 23.29 8.28
N PHE A 54 -0.51 23.10 6.97
CA PHE A 54 -0.35 21.78 6.34
C PHE A 54 1.01 21.65 5.65
N PHE A 55 1.45 20.40 5.48
CA PHE A 55 2.67 20.07 4.75
C PHE A 55 2.43 20.04 3.24
N LEU A 56 3.42 20.47 2.47
CA LEU A 56 3.44 20.28 1.03
C LEU A 56 3.88 18.84 0.71
N ASN A 57 3.27 18.23 -0.30
CA ASN A 57 3.63 16.90 -0.76
C ASN A 57 5.02 16.87 -1.44
N ASN A 58 5.55 15.67 -1.65
CA ASN A 58 6.72 15.40 -2.48
C ASN A 58 6.44 14.35 -3.57
N GLU A 59 5.22 14.36 -4.13
CA GLU A 59 4.74 13.42 -5.14
C GLU A 59 5.57 13.42 -6.45
N MET A 60 6.41 14.43 -6.65
CA MET A 60 7.34 14.45 -7.78
C MET A 60 8.34 13.27 -7.75
N ASP A 61 8.55 12.63 -6.59
CA ASP A 61 9.38 11.42 -6.46
C ASP A 61 8.72 10.18 -7.08
N ASP A 62 7.42 10.21 -7.34
CA ASP A 62 6.71 9.16 -8.06
C ASP A 62 7.04 9.15 -9.57
N PHE A 63 7.58 10.24 -10.11
CA PHE A 63 8.21 10.22 -11.42
C PHE A 63 9.58 9.54 -11.39
N SER A 64 10.02 9.06 -12.54
CA SER A 64 11.42 8.70 -12.76
C SER A 64 12.26 9.97 -12.88
N ALA A 65 12.60 10.59 -11.75
CA ALA A 65 13.39 11.81 -11.74
C ALA A 65 14.75 11.59 -12.42
N LYS A 66 15.29 10.36 -12.31
CA LYS A 66 16.44 9.87 -13.06
C LYS A 66 16.22 8.43 -13.47
N PRO A 67 15.90 8.15 -14.75
CA PRO A 67 15.68 6.81 -15.25
C PRO A 67 16.80 5.84 -14.87
N GLY A 68 16.43 4.62 -14.41
CA GLY A 68 17.37 3.60 -13.97
C GLY A 68 17.91 3.78 -12.54
N VAL A 69 17.51 4.82 -11.82
CA VAL A 69 17.88 5.05 -10.41
C VAL A 69 16.65 4.83 -9.50
N PRO A 70 16.81 4.12 -8.37
CA PRO A 70 15.72 3.93 -7.43
C PRO A 70 15.22 5.25 -6.83
N ASN A 71 13.90 5.37 -6.65
CA ASN A 71 13.26 6.43 -5.85
C ASN A 71 13.33 6.12 -4.34
N ALA A 72 12.65 6.92 -3.50
CA ALA A 72 12.60 6.73 -2.04
C ALA A 72 12.04 5.35 -1.63
N PHE A 73 11.20 4.72 -2.46
CA PHE A 73 10.63 3.39 -2.23
C PHE A 73 11.44 2.25 -2.87
N GLY A 74 12.64 2.54 -3.39
CA GLY A 74 13.47 1.56 -4.08
C GLY A 74 12.94 1.16 -5.46
N LEU A 75 11.93 1.85 -5.99
CA LEU A 75 11.37 1.59 -7.31
C LEU A 75 12.27 2.18 -8.39
N ILE A 76 12.63 1.36 -9.37
CA ILE A 76 13.43 1.77 -10.53
C ILE A 76 12.50 2.12 -11.68
N GLY A 77 12.38 3.42 -11.96
CA GLY A 77 11.60 3.91 -13.08
C GLY A 77 12.40 3.98 -14.39
N ASN A 78 11.69 4.20 -15.48
CA ASN A 78 12.25 4.35 -16.82
C ASN A 78 11.74 5.63 -17.50
N GLU A 79 12.14 5.86 -18.77
CA GLU A 79 11.76 7.02 -19.56
C GLU A 79 10.24 7.22 -19.70
N ALA A 80 9.45 6.14 -19.68
CA ALA A 80 8.00 6.23 -19.81
C ALA A 80 7.32 7.00 -18.65
N ASN A 81 7.96 7.03 -17.50
CA ASN A 81 7.51 7.78 -16.32
C ASN A 81 8.41 8.99 -16.00
N ALA A 82 9.21 9.47 -16.97
CA ALA A 82 10.06 10.63 -16.79
C ALA A 82 9.22 11.91 -16.64
N ILE A 83 9.77 12.88 -15.92
CA ILE A 83 9.15 14.19 -15.74
C ILE A 83 9.03 14.89 -17.09
N ALA A 84 7.80 15.25 -17.49
CA ALA A 84 7.54 16.03 -18.67
C ALA A 84 6.31 16.96 -18.46
N PRO A 85 6.21 18.08 -19.20
CA PRO A 85 5.05 18.96 -19.11
C PRO A 85 3.74 18.24 -19.43
N GLY A 86 2.71 18.42 -18.56
CA GLY A 86 1.39 17.84 -18.75
C GLY A 86 1.26 16.35 -18.45
N THR A 87 2.32 15.68 -17.99
CA THR A 87 2.27 14.27 -17.57
C THR A 87 1.87 14.14 -16.10
N ARG A 88 1.36 12.97 -15.75
CA ARG A 88 1.09 12.55 -14.37
C ARG A 88 2.07 11.43 -14.01
N PRO A 89 2.55 11.35 -12.76
CA PRO A 89 3.36 10.23 -12.31
C PRO A 89 2.54 8.95 -12.29
N LEU A 90 3.20 7.81 -12.34
CA LEU A 90 2.56 6.55 -11.96
C LEU A 90 2.16 6.63 -10.47
N SER A 91 1.17 5.85 -10.08
CA SER A 91 0.78 5.71 -8.68
C SER A 91 0.68 4.24 -8.31
N SER A 92 1.20 3.89 -7.13
CA SER A 92 1.00 2.57 -6.53
C SER A 92 -0.32 2.47 -5.76
N MET A 93 -1.01 3.58 -5.54
CA MET A 93 -2.30 3.61 -4.86
C MET A 93 -3.35 2.83 -5.67
N THR A 94 -4.00 1.89 -5.03
CA THR A 94 -4.95 0.97 -5.64
C THR A 94 -6.27 0.91 -4.87
N PRO A 95 -6.98 2.06 -4.69
CA PRO A 95 -8.33 2.01 -4.13
C PRO A 95 -9.22 1.20 -5.06
N THR A 96 -9.90 0.18 -4.52
CA THR A 96 -10.59 -0.81 -5.34
C THR A 96 -12.03 -1.03 -4.89
N ILE A 97 -12.95 -1.09 -5.85
CA ILE A 97 -14.32 -1.56 -5.65
C ILE A 97 -14.50 -2.80 -6.52
N VAL A 98 -14.75 -3.93 -5.88
CA VAL A 98 -15.06 -5.19 -6.57
C VAL A 98 -16.57 -5.30 -6.74
N MET A 99 -17.00 -5.56 -7.97
CA MET A 99 -18.41 -5.75 -8.33
C MET A 99 -18.74 -7.23 -8.42
N LYS A 100 -19.90 -7.62 -7.90
CA LYS A 100 -20.50 -8.94 -8.09
C LYS A 100 -21.97 -8.75 -8.49
N ASP A 101 -22.38 -9.38 -9.57
CA ASP A 101 -23.73 -9.28 -10.11
C ASP A 101 -24.21 -7.83 -10.29
N ASN A 102 -23.32 -6.98 -10.85
CA ASN A 102 -23.51 -5.55 -11.08
C ASN A 102 -23.76 -4.70 -9.80
N LYS A 103 -23.39 -5.19 -8.65
CA LYS A 103 -23.47 -4.46 -7.37
C LYS A 103 -22.10 -4.43 -6.70
N PRO A 104 -21.77 -3.37 -5.93
CA PRO A 104 -20.58 -3.38 -5.10
C PRO A 104 -20.64 -4.57 -4.13
N PHE A 105 -19.51 -5.30 -4.08
CA PHE A 105 -19.35 -6.46 -3.21
C PHE A 105 -18.26 -6.23 -2.16
N LEU A 106 -17.14 -5.62 -2.58
CA LEU A 106 -16.03 -5.33 -1.69
C LEU A 106 -15.45 -3.96 -2.02
N VAL A 107 -15.24 -3.13 -1.01
CA VAL A 107 -14.58 -1.83 -1.11
C VAL A 107 -13.32 -1.91 -0.26
N VAL A 108 -12.13 -1.74 -0.85
CA VAL A 108 -10.87 -2.07 -0.18
C VAL A 108 -9.70 -1.25 -0.71
N GLY A 109 -8.72 -1.06 0.13
CA GLY A 109 -7.42 -0.50 -0.22
C GLY A 109 -6.48 -0.48 0.97
N SER A 110 -5.31 0.13 0.81
CA SER A 110 -4.26 0.12 1.82
C SER A 110 -3.31 1.30 1.62
N PRO A 111 -2.70 1.86 2.67
CA PRO A 111 -1.40 2.51 2.60
C PRO A 111 -0.28 1.48 2.45
N GLY A 112 0.97 1.94 2.19
CA GLY A 112 2.15 1.08 2.20
C GLY A 112 3.11 1.26 1.02
N GLY A 113 3.12 2.41 0.36
CA GLY A 113 4.02 2.67 -0.77
C GLY A 113 3.88 1.61 -1.88
N SER A 114 4.97 1.02 -2.33
CA SER A 114 4.97 -0.02 -3.37
C SER A 114 4.19 -1.30 -2.97
N THR A 115 4.03 -1.56 -1.68
CA THR A 115 3.32 -2.74 -1.18
C THR A 115 1.80 -2.63 -1.28
N ILE A 116 1.24 -1.45 -1.55
CA ILE A 116 -0.20 -1.19 -1.64
C ILE A 116 -0.86 -2.16 -2.63
N ILE A 117 -0.26 -2.31 -3.81
CA ILE A 117 -0.80 -3.16 -4.89
C ILE A 117 -0.98 -4.61 -4.42
N THR A 118 0.08 -5.19 -3.84
CA THR A 118 0.06 -6.58 -3.40
C THR A 118 -0.78 -6.79 -2.14
N THR A 119 -0.85 -5.80 -1.26
CA THR A 119 -1.71 -5.82 -0.07
C THR A 119 -3.19 -5.86 -0.47
N THR A 120 -3.61 -4.92 -1.32
CA THR A 120 -4.99 -4.86 -1.81
C THR A 120 -5.36 -6.12 -2.58
N MET A 121 -4.47 -6.60 -3.48
CA MET A 121 -4.68 -7.84 -4.22
C MET A 121 -4.87 -9.05 -3.28
N GLN A 122 -4.00 -9.23 -2.29
CA GLN A 122 -4.11 -10.37 -1.36
C GLN A 122 -5.38 -10.28 -0.51
N THR A 123 -5.78 -9.09 -0.06
CA THR A 123 -7.05 -8.93 0.66
C THR A 123 -8.24 -9.35 -0.21
N ILE A 124 -8.28 -8.96 -1.48
CA ILE A 124 -9.32 -9.37 -2.42
C ILE A 124 -9.32 -10.89 -2.63
N LEU A 125 -8.14 -11.49 -2.85
CA LEU A 125 -8.01 -12.94 -3.03
C LEU A 125 -8.41 -13.72 -1.77
N ASN A 126 -8.08 -13.21 -0.59
CA ASN A 126 -8.48 -13.81 0.68
C ASN A 126 -10.02 -13.89 0.79
N VAL A 127 -10.72 -12.83 0.43
CA VAL A 127 -12.19 -12.83 0.43
C VAL A 127 -12.76 -13.74 -0.67
N ILE A 128 -12.26 -13.64 -1.91
CA ILE A 128 -12.89 -14.32 -3.06
C ILE A 128 -12.50 -15.79 -3.17
N ASN A 129 -11.21 -16.10 -2.98
CA ASN A 129 -10.68 -17.45 -3.23
C ASN A 129 -10.59 -18.31 -1.97
N PHE A 130 -10.41 -17.68 -0.81
CA PHE A 130 -10.27 -18.37 0.47
C PHE A 130 -11.49 -18.19 1.38
N GLU A 131 -12.53 -17.48 0.89
CA GLU A 131 -13.81 -17.30 1.58
C GLU A 131 -13.68 -16.70 3.00
N MET A 132 -12.61 -15.94 3.24
CA MET A 132 -12.39 -15.25 4.51
C MET A 132 -13.40 -14.11 4.67
N ASP A 133 -13.84 -13.86 5.88
CA ASP A 133 -14.52 -12.62 6.18
C ASP A 133 -13.56 -11.42 6.03
N ILE A 134 -14.10 -10.20 5.98
CA ILE A 134 -13.26 -9.03 5.72
C ILE A 134 -12.24 -8.77 6.84
N LYS A 135 -12.58 -9.09 8.10
CA LYS A 135 -11.66 -8.92 9.23
C LYS A 135 -10.52 -9.93 9.16
N GLU A 136 -10.82 -11.18 8.87
CA GLU A 136 -9.81 -12.22 8.64
C GLU A 136 -8.92 -11.85 7.45
N ALA A 137 -9.52 -11.42 6.35
CA ALA A 137 -8.82 -11.09 5.11
C ALA A 137 -7.79 -9.96 5.27
N VAL A 138 -8.16 -8.88 5.99
CA VAL A 138 -7.24 -7.74 6.23
C VAL A 138 -6.18 -8.07 7.28
N CYS A 139 -6.43 -9.01 8.19
CA CYS A 139 -5.46 -9.42 9.22
C CYS A 139 -4.55 -10.57 8.77
N ALA A 140 -4.86 -11.24 7.67
CA ALA A 140 -4.06 -12.36 7.17
C ALA A 140 -2.61 -11.94 6.90
N PRO A 141 -1.62 -12.80 7.19
CA PRO A 141 -0.22 -12.50 6.92
C PRO A 141 0.04 -12.28 5.43
N ARG A 142 0.99 -11.42 5.11
CA ARG A 142 1.25 -10.96 3.74
C ARG A 142 2.66 -11.28 3.28
N PHE A 143 2.80 -11.29 1.95
CA PHE A 143 4.08 -11.29 1.25
C PHE A 143 4.05 -10.26 0.12
N HIS A 144 5.25 -9.86 -0.34
CA HIS A 144 5.39 -8.84 -1.37
C HIS A 144 6.56 -9.16 -2.30
N SER A 145 6.37 -8.90 -3.58
CA SER A 145 7.44 -8.87 -4.58
C SER A 145 7.10 -7.78 -5.61
N GLN A 146 8.08 -6.96 -5.93
CA GLN A 146 7.91 -5.83 -6.84
C GLN A 146 8.85 -5.87 -8.05
N TRP A 147 9.31 -7.08 -8.45
CA TRP A 147 10.26 -7.33 -9.53
C TRP A 147 11.69 -6.97 -9.12
N LEU A 148 12.01 -5.72 -8.85
CA LEU A 148 13.30 -5.27 -8.35
C LEU A 148 13.12 -4.55 -7.00
N PRO A 149 13.96 -4.88 -5.99
CA PRO A 149 14.92 -6.00 -6.00
C PRO A 149 14.25 -7.36 -6.17
N ASP A 150 14.93 -8.31 -6.82
CA ASP A 150 14.42 -9.67 -7.08
C ASP A 150 14.41 -10.51 -5.78
N VAL A 151 13.43 -10.23 -4.94
CA VAL A 151 13.21 -10.89 -3.66
C VAL A 151 11.72 -11.01 -3.36
N ILE A 152 11.35 -12.01 -2.59
CA ILE A 152 10.03 -12.10 -1.94
C ILE A 152 10.21 -11.68 -0.48
N GLN A 153 9.58 -10.57 -0.11
CA GLN A 153 9.48 -10.12 1.28
C GLN A 153 8.29 -10.82 1.94
N ILE A 154 8.45 -11.30 3.15
CA ILE A 154 7.37 -11.95 3.90
C ILE A 154 7.28 -11.39 5.31
N GLU A 155 6.06 -11.34 5.83
CA GLU A 155 5.81 -11.11 7.24
C GLU A 155 6.17 -12.34 8.09
N PRO A 156 6.44 -12.17 9.39
CA PRO A 156 6.55 -13.30 10.31
C PRO A 156 5.31 -14.20 10.22
N ARG A 157 5.51 -15.50 10.03
CA ARG A 157 4.44 -16.50 9.84
C ARG A 157 3.59 -16.31 8.56
N GLY A 158 4.06 -15.50 7.61
CA GLY A 158 3.35 -15.25 6.35
C GLY A 158 3.18 -16.46 5.46
N LEU A 159 4.14 -17.38 5.49
CA LEU A 159 4.12 -18.62 4.71
C LEU A 159 4.61 -19.79 5.55
N SER A 160 4.06 -20.99 5.30
CA SER A 160 4.49 -22.23 5.95
C SER A 160 5.90 -22.67 5.50
N GLN A 161 6.59 -23.46 6.31
CA GLN A 161 7.98 -23.87 6.03
C GLN A 161 8.12 -24.70 4.75
N ASP A 162 7.13 -25.51 4.42
CA ASP A 162 7.08 -26.29 3.18
C ASP A 162 6.95 -25.39 1.95
N VAL A 163 6.08 -24.35 2.01
CA VAL A 163 5.95 -23.33 0.96
C VAL A 163 7.26 -22.56 0.80
N LEU A 164 7.89 -22.13 1.90
CA LEU A 164 9.18 -21.44 1.86
C LEU A 164 10.27 -22.30 1.22
N SER A 165 10.31 -23.58 1.56
CA SER A 165 11.26 -24.53 0.99
C SER A 165 11.03 -24.72 -0.51
N ASN A 166 9.79 -24.88 -0.93
CA ASN A 166 9.42 -25.02 -2.34
C ASN A 166 9.76 -23.76 -3.16
N LEU A 167 9.52 -22.56 -2.62
CA LEU A 167 9.88 -21.31 -3.28
C LEU A 167 11.41 -21.19 -3.46
N ARG A 168 12.20 -21.55 -2.43
CA ARG A 168 13.67 -21.57 -2.52
C ARG A 168 14.18 -22.57 -3.54
N LEU A 169 13.58 -23.76 -3.61
CA LEU A 169 13.92 -24.77 -4.63
C LEU A 169 13.63 -24.30 -6.05
N ARG A 170 12.66 -23.40 -6.22
CA ARG A 170 12.35 -22.73 -7.50
C ARG A 170 13.25 -21.53 -7.80
N GLY A 171 14.24 -21.24 -6.94
CA GLY A 171 15.20 -20.17 -7.12
C GLY A 171 14.81 -18.82 -6.53
N HIS A 172 13.67 -18.71 -5.84
CA HIS A 172 13.27 -17.44 -5.22
C HIS A 172 14.12 -17.11 -4.00
N LYS A 173 14.57 -15.88 -3.91
CA LYS A 173 15.20 -15.32 -2.72
C LYS A 173 14.13 -14.76 -1.80
N ILE A 174 14.07 -15.28 -0.57
CA ILE A 174 13.07 -14.90 0.43
C ILE A 174 13.76 -14.16 1.56
N ILE A 175 13.20 -13.02 1.93
CA ILE A 175 13.64 -12.21 3.07
C ILE A 175 12.48 -11.96 4.03
N TYR A 176 12.77 -11.98 5.32
CA TYR A 176 11.81 -11.54 6.33
C TYR A 176 11.85 -10.03 6.43
N ARG A 177 10.69 -9.40 6.33
CA ARG A 177 10.58 -7.97 6.56
C ARG A 177 10.64 -7.68 8.07
N GLY A 178 11.35 -6.63 8.47
CA GLY A 178 11.45 -6.22 9.87
C GLY A 178 10.19 -5.51 10.40
N GLY A 179 9.13 -5.39 9.59
CA GLY A 179 7.85 -4.78 9.91
C GLY A 179 6.71 -5.43 9.13
N TYR A 180 5.54 -4.83 9.20
CA TYR A 180 4.35 -5.29 8.49
C TYR A 180 4.30 -4.80 7.04
N ILE A 181 3.47 -5.43 6.22
CA ILE A 181 3.26 -5.11 4.80
C ILE A 181 1.87 -4.49 4.64
N GLY A 182 1.83 -3.17 4.42
CA GLY A 182 0.60 -2.42 4.26
C GLY A 182 -0.30 -2.43 5.50
N GLU A 183 -1.45 -1.76 5.39
CA GLU A 183 -2.46 -1.63 6.45
C GLU A 183 -3.84 -1.53 5.80
N SER A 184 -4.42 -2.69 5.42
CA SER A 184 -5.61 -2.75 4.59
C SER A 184 -6.88 -2.47 5.39
N ASN A 185 -7.76 -1.69 4.80
CA ASN A 185 -9.12 -1.48 5.32
C ASN A 185 -10.14 -1.81 4.25
N GLY A 186 -11.28 -2.34 4.65
CA GLY A 186 -12.31 -2.65 3.67
C GLY A 186 -13.71 -2.84 4.24
N ILE A 187 -14.67 -2.83 3.33
CA ILE A 187 -16.07 -3.11 3.62
C ILE A 187 -16.53 -4.21 2.65
N MET A 188 -17.04 -5.31 3.22
CA MET A 188 -17.68 -6.37 2.46
C MET A 188 -19.21 -6.18 2.54
N ILE A 189 -19.85 -6.26 1.38
CA ILE A 189 -21.29 -6.05 1.21
C ILE A 189 -21.94 -7.39 0.89
N THR A 190 -22.86 -7.85 1.74
CA THR A 190 -23.55 -9.13 1.59
C THR A 190 -25.06 -8.96 1.69
N SER A 191 -25.81 -10.04 1.54
CA SER A 191 -27.25 -10.07 1.82
C SER A 191 -27.60 -9.86 3.30
N GLU A 192 -26.63 -10.08 4.20
CA GLU A 192 -26.82 -9.93 5.65
C GLU A 192 -26.51 -8.52 6.14
N GLY A 193 -25.83 -7.69 5.31
CA GLY A 193 -25.49 -6.33 5.65
C GLY A 193 -24.08 -5.92 5.23
N LEU A 194 -23.59 -4.85 5.84
CA LEU A 194 -22.25 -4.29 5.64
C LEU A 194 -21.32 -4.76 6.76
N PHE A 195 -20.19 -5.35 6.37
CA PHE A 195 -19.16 -5.82 7.30
C PHE A 195 -17.89 -5.03 7.09
N GLY A 196 -17.47 -4.26 8.09
CA GLY A 196 -16.25 -3.48 8.05
C GLY A 196 -15.08 -4.22 8.69
N GLY A 197 -13.90 -4.19 8.03
CA GLY A 197 -12.66 -4.75 8.53
C GLY A 197 -11.56 -3.69 8.56
N GLY A 198 -11.06 -3.38 9.77
CA GLY A 198 -9.82 -2.65 9.97
C GLY A 198 -8.66 -3.60 10.20
N ASP A 199 -7.47 -3.27 9.70
CA ASP A 199 -6.26 -4.08 9.82
C ASP A 199 -5.83 -4.27 11.28
N CYS A 200 -5.19 -5.40 11.56
CA CYS A 200 -4.65 -5.71 12.89
C CYS A 200 -3.26 -5.10 13.14
N ARG A 201 -2.68 -4.42 12.14
CA ARG A 201 -1.29 -3.92 12.18
C ARG A 201 -1.16 -2.50 12.67
N GLY A 202 -2.23 -1.72 12.56
CA GLY A 202 -2.24 -0.31 12.94
C GLY A 202 -3.49 0.09 13.72
N GLU A 203 -3.63 1.39 13.94
CA GLU A 203 -4.79 1.99 14.62
C GLU A 203 -5.95 2.20 13.65
N THR A 204 -6.48 1.11 13.12
CA THR A 204 -7.58 1.14 12.17
C THR A 204 -8.90 0.80 12.84
N SER A 205 -10.00 1.34 12.33
CA SER A 205 -11.34 1.07 12.85
C SER A 205 -12.35 0.88 11.73
N ALA A 206 -13.42 0.15 12.02
CA ALA A 206 -14.61 0.08 11.20
C ALA A 206 -15.81 0.52 12.06
N ILE A 207 -16.58 1.47 11.55
CA ILE A 207 -17.71 2.07 12.26
C ILE A 207 -18.94 1.94 11.36
N GLY A 208 -20.03 1.47 11.94
CA GLY A 208 -21.36 1.43 11.32
C GLY A 208 -22.41 2.16 12.16
N TYR A 209 -23.53 2.51 11.56
CA TYR A 209 -24.66 3.17 12.19
C TYR A 209 -25.97 2.66 11.59
#